data_421f279b7b16d2aff6f928ae87dede2c
#
_entry.id   421f279b7b16d2aff6f928ae87dede2c
#
_cell.length_a   1.000
_cell.length_b   1.000
_cell.length_c   1.000
_cell.angle_alpha   90.00
_cell.angle_beta   90.00
_cell.angle_gamma   90.00
#
_symmetry.space_group_name_H-M   'P 1'
#
loop_
_entity.id
_entity.type
_entity.pdbx_description
1 polymer ?
#
loop_
_entity_poly.entity_id
_entity_poly.type
_entity_poly.pdbx_seq_one_letter_code
_entity_poly.pdbx_strand_id
1 'polypeptide(L)'
;MKVSIQGIKGSFHHMVANEYFKSFELLECSTFENLVKSIDKEESDFGVMAIENSIVGSILPNYALIDEYNLYITGEHYLNINHNLMCLAGQKIDEIYEVQSHPMALLQCSKFFNNYPNIKLIESEDTALFAKKIKDEGILGVAAIASKDASDIYNLEILKESIQTIKNNKTRFVILEKKKTNDEFNKAALKFILDHKRGSLASVLNMMSDCSLNLTKIQSLPVIQTPGKYAFFVDITFNSEDNYNKAKKIIDLMAQEFKVLGEYKTKEL
;
A
#
# COMPACT_ATOMS: atom_id res chain seq x y z
N MET A 1 16.06 -14.09 -6.08
CA MET A 1 15.04 -13.05 -6.20
C MET A 1 15.04 -12.25 -4.92
N LYS A 2 15.13 -10.94 -5.02
CA LYS A 2 15.18 -10.02 -3.89
C LYS A 2 13.98 -9.08 -3.92
N VAL A 3 13.27 -8.92 -2.79
CA VAL A 3 12.05 -8.14 -2.68
C VAL A 3 12.25 -7.02 -1.67
N SER A 4 12.02 -5.78 -2.10
CA SER A 4 12.06 -4.62 -1.22
C SER A 4 10.69 -4.31 -0.64
N ILE A 5 10.67 -3.91 0.63
CA ILE A 5 9.47 -3.48 1.35
C ILE A 5 9.76 -2.17 2.10
N GLN A 6 8.72 -1.37 2.37
CA GLN A 6 8.84 -0.32 3.38
C GLN A 6 8.56 -0.94 4.75
N GLY A 7 9.44 -0.63 5.73
CA GLY A 7 9.42 -1.23 7.06
C GLY A 7 10.35 -2.43 7.18
N ILE A 8 10.12 -3.25 8.20
CA ILE A 8 10.98 -4.39 8.57
C ILE A 8 10.21 -5.71 8.57
N LYS A 9 10.89 -6.81 8.85
CA LYS A 9 10.25 -8.11 9.11
C LYS A 9 9.10 -7.95 10.12
N GLY A 10 7.97 -8.61 9.85
CA GLY A 10 6.76 -8.51 10.69
C GLY A 10 5.87 -7.32 10.34
N SER A 11 6.25 -6.41 9.44
CA SER A 11 5.36 -5.37 8.92
C SER A 11 4.28 -5.97 8.01
N PHE A 12 3.21 -5.21 7.73
CA PHE A 12 2.17 -5.64 6.78
C PHE A 12 2.71 -5.81 5.36
N HIS A 13 3.72 -5.03 4.96
CA HIS A 13 4.42 -5.23 3.69
C HIS A 13 5.16 -6.57 3.64
N HIS A 14 5.80 -6.97 4.75
CA HIS A 14 6.45 -8.28 4.85
C HIS A 14 5.43 -9.44 4.75
N MET A 15 4.26 -9.30 5.38
CA MET A 15 3.18 -10.29 5.25
C MET A 15 2.77 -10.46 3.78
N VAL A 16 2.56 -9.36 3.07
CA VAL A 16 2.23 -9.40 1.63
C VAL A 16 3.35 -10.06 0.83
N ALA A 17 4.61 -9.75 1.12
CA ALA A 17 5.74 -10.40 0.44
C ALA A 17 5.72 -11.92 0.65
N ASN A 18 5.44 -12.40 1.87
CA ASN A 18 5.33 -13.82 2.20
C ASN A 18 4.14 -14.51 1.51
N GLU A 19 2.99 -13.82 1.37
CA GLU A 19 1.80 -14.37 0.73
C GLU A 19 1.92 -14.39 -0.81
N TYR A 20 2.64 -13.42 -1.38
CA TYR A 20 2.77 -13.27 -2.83
C TYR A 20 3.94 -14.08 -3.42
N PHE A 21 5.08 -14.12 -2.74
CA PHE A 21 6.30 -14.75 -3.21
C PHE A 21 6.61 -16.04 -2.45
N LYS A 22 7.01 -17.10 -3.15
CA LYS A 22 7.32 -18.41 -2.55
C LYS A 22 8.67 -18.43 -1.80
N SER A 23 9.65 -17.71 -2.31
CA SER A 23 11.00 -17.63 -1.73
C SER A 23 11.70 -16.37 -2.23
N PHE A 24 12.24 -15.58 -1.30
CA PHE A 24 12.93 -14.33 -1.62
C PHE A 24 13.90 -13.94 -0.52
N GLU A 25 14.87 -13.10 -0.87
CA GLU A 25 15.67 -12.33 0.06
C GLU A 25 14.97 -10.99 0.31
N LEU A 26 14.80 -10.62 1.56
CA LEU A 26 14.13 -9.38 1.94
C LEU A 26 15.12 -8.21 1.95
N LEU A 27 14.72 -7.09 1.33
CA LEU A 27 15.37 -5.79 1.47
C LEU A 27 14.45 -4.83 2.23
N GLU A 28 14.84 -4.51 3.45
CA GLU A 28 14.10 -3.57 4.32
C GLU A 28 14.46 -2.13 3.94
N CYS A 29 13.45 -1.32 3.66
CA CYS A 29 13.60 0.10 3.31
C CYS A 29 12.88 0.96 4.34
N SER A 30 13.54 2.02 4.82
CA SER A 30 12.96 2.95 5.80
C SER A 30 11.82 3.80 5.22
N THR A 31 11.84 4.07 3.91
CA THR A 31 10.83 4.90 3.22
C THR A 31 10.39 4.26 1.90
N PHE A 32 9.23 4.68 1.39
CA PHE A 32 8.79 4.29 0.05
C PHE A 32 9.72 4.81 -1.06
N GLU A 33 10.36 5.96 -0.85
CA GLU A 33 11.35 6.49 -1.78
C GLU A 33 12.58 5.57 -1.86
N ASN A 34 13.07 5.05 -0.73
CA ASN A 34 14.18 4.09 -0.71
C ASN A 34 13.79 2.76 -1.37
N LEU A 35 12.53 2.33 -1.22
CA LEU A 35 12.01 1.14 -1.89
C LEU A 35 12.06 1.31 -3.41
N VAL A 36 11.51 2.38 -3.98
CA VAL A 36 11.53 2.58 -5.44
C VAL A 36 12.94 2.79 -5.98
N LYS A 37 13.82 3.47 -5.22
CA LYS A 37 15.24 3.62 -5.55
C LYS A 37 15.96 2.27 -5.61
N SER A 38 15.63 1.33 -4.73
CA SER A 38 16.26 0.01 -4.74
C SER A 38 15.92 -0.79 -6.00
N ILE A 39 14.68 -0.66 -6.50
CA ILE A 39 14.28 -1.29 -7.76
C ILE A 39 14.96 -0.59 -8.94
N ASP A 40 14.96 0.74 -8.94
CA ASP A 40 15.57 1.52 -10.02
C ASP A 40 17.06 1.23 -10.17
N LYS A 41 17.78 1.06 -9.06
CA LYS A 41 19.21 0.68 -9.03
C LYS A 41 19.47 -0.81 -9.19
N GLU A 42 18.42 -1.63 -9.38
CA GLU A 42 18.54 -3.09 -9.48
C GLU A 42 19.14 -3.76 -8.22
N GLU A 43 19.00 -3.10 -7.06
CA GLU A 43 19.34 -3.66 -5.74
C GLU A 43 18.28 -4.65 -5.26
N SER A 44 17.05 -4.55 -5.79
CA SER A 44 15.96 -5.52 -5.63
C SER A 44 15.27 -5.77 -6.97
N ASP A 45 14.74 -6.99 -7.15
CA ASP A 45 14.00 -7.39 -8.34
C ASP A 45 12.56 -6.87 -8.30
N PHE A 46 11.95 -6.87 -7.11
CA PHE A 46 10.56 -6.50 -6.87
C PHE A 46 10.45 -5.55 -5.68
N GLY A 47 9.35 -4.78 -5.68
CA GLY A 47 8.93 -4.00 -4.52
C GLY A 47 7.48 -4.27 -4.15
N VAL A 48 7.18 -4.33 -2.85
CA VAL A 48 5.82 -4.38 -2.32
C VAL A 48 5.48 -3.02 -1.73
N MET A 49 4.49 -2.33 -2.31
CA MET A 49 4.12 -0.97 -1.94
C MET A 49 2.63 -0.85 -1.64
N ALA A 50 2.27 -0.38 -0.45
CA ALA A 50 0.89 -0.03 -0.13
C ALA A 50 0.44 1.16 -0.98
N ILE A 51 -0.74 1.04 -1.64
CA ILE A 51 -1.25 2.08 -2.55
C ILE A 51 -2.58 2.67 -2.10
N GLU A 52 -3.34 1.91 -1.30
CA GLU A 52 -4.66 2.30 -0.84
C GLU A 52 -5.06 1.51 0.41
N ASN A 53 -5.80 2.16 1.31
CA ASN A 53 -6.43 1.53 2.45
C ASN A 53 -7.91 1.90 2.49
N SER A 54 -8.78 0.94 2.81
CA SER A 54 -10.25 1.12 2.79
C SER A 54 -10.78 2.16 3.78
N ILE A 55 -9.98 2.55 4.79
CA ILE A 55 -10.35 3.54 5.81
C ILE A 55 -9.72 4.89 5.52
N VAL A 56 -8.45 4.89 5.13
CA VAL A 56 -7.64 6.12 4.95
C VAL A 56 -7.73 6.64 3.52
N GLY A 57 -8.07 5.78 2.56
CA GLY A 57 -8.08 6.09 1.13
C GLY A 57 -6.73 5.87 0.45
N SER A 58 -6.51 6.59 -0.63
CA SER A 58 -5.31 6.45 -1.47
C SER A 58 -4.08 7.06 -0.84
N ILE A 59 -2.96 6.36 -0.94
CA ILE A 59 -1.63 6.86 -0.53
C ILE A 59 -1.03 7.58 -1.76
N LEU A 60 -1.50 8.81 -1.98
CA LEU A 60 -1.21 9.57 -3.20
C LEU A 60 0.29 9.75 -3.51
N PRO A 61 1.20 10.00 -2.53
CA PRO A 61 2.62 10.10 -2.82
C PRO A 61 3.20 8.87 -3.51
N ASN A 62 2.67 7.69 -3.23
CA ASN A 62 3.18 6.44 -3.80
C ASN A 62 2.90 6.32 -5.31
N TYR A 63 1.79 6.88 -5.79
CA TYR A 63 1.52 6.98 -7.24
C TYR A 63 2.55 7.88 -7.95
N ALA A 64 2.90 9.00 -7.31
CA ALA A 64 3.91 9.91 -7.85
C ALA A 64 5.30 9.22 -7.92
N LEU A 65 5.68 8.47 -6.91
CA LEU A 65 6.92 7.71 -6.89
C LEU A 65 6.98 6.64 -8.00
N ILE A 66 5.90 5.87 -8.19
CA ILE A 66 5.82 4.88 -9.27
C ILE A 66 6.02 5.53 -10.64
N ASP A 67 5.38 6.69 -10.85
CA ASP A 67 5.50 7.44 -12.11
C ASP A 67 6.89 8.04 -12.30
N GLU A 68 7.45 8.69 -11.29
CA GLU A 68 8.75 9.37 -11.31
C GLU A 68 9.90 8.39 -11.62
N TYR A 69 9.88 7.22 -10.98
CA TYR A 69 10.91 6.19 -11.17
C TYR A 69 10.64 5.26 -12.36
N ASN A 70 9.58 5.54 -13.15
CA ASN A 70 9.19 4.73 -14.31
C ASN A 70 9.07 3.23 -13.99
N LEU A 71 8.55 2.90 -12.81
CA LEU A 71 8.29 1.53 -12.42
C LEU A 71 6.95 1.04 -12.96
N TYR A 72 6.83 -0.27 -13.11
CA TYR A 72 5.61 -0.93 -13.57
C TYR A 72 4.94 -1.68 -12.42
N ILE A 73 3.62 -1.55 -12.34
CA ILE A 73 2.77 -2.40 -11.50
C ILE A 73 2.53 -3.70 -12.25
N THR A 74 3.03 -4.81 -11.70
CA THR A 74 2.94 -6.14 -12.30
C THR A 74 2.01 -7.08 -11.56
N GLY A 75 1.46 -6.62 -10.43
CA GLY A 75 0.50 -7.37 -9.64
C GLY A 75 -0.07 -6.55 -8.50
N GLU A 76 -1.07 -7.13 -7.84
CA GLU A 76 -1.65 -6.55 -6.63
C GLU A 76 -2.01 -7.63 -5.62
N HIS A 77 -2.04 -7.25 -4.35
CA HIS A 77 -2.47 -8.08 -3.26
C HIS A 77 -3.28 -7.26 -2.25
N TYR A 78 -4.36 -7.85 -1.73
CA TYR A 78 -5.21 -7.22 -0.73
C TYR A 78 -5.06 -7.93 0.60
N LEU A 79 -4.63 -7.20 1.63
CA LEU A 79 -4.42 -7.72 2.97
C LEU A 79 -5.41 -7.09 3.95
N ASN A 80 -6.05 -7.92 4.78
CA ASN A 80 -6.82 -7.45 5.93
C ASN A 80 -5.86 -7.02 7.04
N ILE A 81 -5.98 -5.77 7.46
CA ILE A 81 -5.13 -5.18 8.48
C ILE A 81 -5.75 -5.43 9.86
N ASN A 82 -5.12 -6.32 10.61
CA ASN A 82 -5.49 -6.63 11.99
C ASN A 82 -4.41 -6.12 12.93
N HIS A 83 -4.80 -5.24 13.84
CA HIS A 83 -3.91 -4.66 14.83
C HIS A 83 -4.02 -5.43 16.14
N ASN A 84 -2.91 -6.02 16.60
CA ASN A 84 -2.86 -6.78 17.84
C ASN A 84 -2.01 -6.05 18.87
N LEU A 85 -2.46 -6.01 20.11
CA LEU A 85 -1.69 -5.50 21.24
C LEU A 85 -0.78 -6.62 21.76
N MET A 86 0.53 -6.38 21.80
CA MET A 86 1.52 -7.37 22.16
C MET A 86 2.62 -6.81 23.05
N CYS A 87 3.17 -7.65 23.92
CA CYS A 87 4.27 -7.32 24.82
C CYS A 87 5.18 -8.54 25.08
N LEU A 88 6.19 -8.41 25.92
CA LEU A 88 6.94 -9.58 26.40
C LEU A 88 6.02 -10.52 27.19
N ALA A 89 6.23 -11.81 27.02
CA ALA A 89 5.42 -12.85 27.66
C ALA A 89 5.38 -12.73 29.18
N GLY A 90 4.23 -13.12 29.76
CA GLY A 90 3.99 -13.13 31.19
C GLY A 90 3.49 -11.83 31.80
N GLN A 91 3.25 -10.79 31.01
CA GLN A 91 2.67 -9.54 31.45
C GLN A 91 1.16 -9.50 31.23
N LYS A 92 0.45 -8.75 32.06
CA LYS A 92 -0.98 -8.47 31.93
C LYS A 92 -1.21 -7.05 31.43
N ILE A 93 -2.37 -6.80 30.82
CA ILE A 93 -2.71 -5.47 30.29
C ILE A 93 -2.68 -4.37 31.35
N ASP A 94 -3.01 -4.70 32.58
CA ASP A 94 -3.01 -3.75 33.73
C ASP A 94 -1.58 -3.35 34.16
N GLU A 95 -0.56 -4.08 33.70
CA GLU A 95 0.86 -3.78 33.95
C GLU A 95 1.45 -2.88 32.86
N ILE A 96 0.70 -2.66 31.76
CA ILE A 96 1.15 -1.84 30.65
C ILE A 96 0.83 -0.37 30.92
N TYR A 97 1.84 0.47 30.89
CA TYR A 97 1.70 1.93 31.04
C TYR A 97 1.94 2.73 29.77
N GLU A 98 2.48 2.07 28.73
CA GLU A 98 2.82 2.69 27.45
C GLU A 98 2.59 1.76 26.27
N VAL A 99 2.04 2.31 25.18
CA VAL A 99 1.87 1.59 23.89
C VAL A 99 2.44 2.43 22.78
N GLN A 100 3.28 1.84 21.96
CA GLN A 100 3.85 2.49 20.78
C GLN A 100 3.45 1.79 19.49
N SER A 101 3.20 2.60 18.46
CA SER A 101 2.96 2.12 17.09
C SER A 101 2.94 3.29 16.09
N HIS A 102 2.79 2.96 14.80
CA HIS A 102 2.55 3.95 13.76
C HIS A 102 1.30 4.79 14.07
N PRO A 103 1.29 6.12 13.82
CA PRO A 103 0.18 7.01 14.14
C PRO A 103 -1.19 6.52 13.67
N MET A 104 -1.26 5.97 12.45
CA MET A 104 -2.51 5.43 11.91
C MET A 104 -3.02 4.19 12.66
N ALA A 105 -2.13 3.34 13.16
CA ALA A 105 -2.51 2.18 13.97
C ALA A 105 -3.07 2.63 15.33
N LEU A 106 -2.42 3.60 15.97
CA LEU A 106 -2.91 4.20 17.22
C LEU A 106 -4.28 4.83 17.03
N LEU A 107 -4.48 5.61 15.96
CA LEU A 107 -5.76 6.25 15.65
C LEU A 107 -6.87 5.21 15.43
N GLN A 108 -6.60 4.16 14.67
CA GLN A 108 -7.57 3.09 14.38
C GLN A 108 -7.94 2.27 15.63
N CYS A 109 -7.05 2.23 16.63
CA CYS A 109 -7.25 1.50 17.90
C CYS A 109 -7.69 2.39 19.05
N SER A 110 -7.87 3.70 18.85
CA SER A 110 -8.12 4.69 19.91
C SER A 110 -9.33 4.33 20.81
N LYS A 111 -10.42 3.83 20.24
CA LYS A 111 -11.61 3.41 21.02
C LYS A 111 -11.33 2.28 22.00
N PHE A 112 -10.42 1.36 21.68
CA PHE A 112 -10.01 0.30 22.58
C PHE A 112 -9.38 0.88 23.86
N PHE A 113 -8.52 1.90 23.69
CA PHE A 113 -7.80 2.54 24.81
C PHE A 113 -8.65 3.46 25.67
N ASN A 114 -9.89 3.79 25.27
CA ASN A 114 -10.84 4.47 26.17
C ASN A 114 -11.11 3.66 27.45
N ASN A 115 -10.94 2.33 27.42
CA ASN A 115 -11.06 1.48 28.59
C ASN A 115 -9.78 1.42 29.43
N TYR A 116 -8.69 2.02 28.97
CA TYR A 116 -7.36 2.00 29.61
C TYR A 116 -6.75 3.41 29.65
N PRO A 117 -7.38 4.37 30.34
CA PRO A 117 -7.00 5.80 30.28
C PRO A 117 -5.59 6.09 30.84
N ASN A 118 -5.02 5.16 31.61
CA ASN A 118 -3.68 5.30 32.18
C ASN A 118 -2.57 4.91 31.23
N ILE A 119 -2.88 4.27 30.07
CA ILE A 119 -1.91 3.86 29.08
C ILE A 119 -1.58 5.07 28.19
N LYS A 120 -0.30 5.44 28.12
CA LYS A 120 0.20 6.45 27.18
C LYS A 120 0.34 5.86 25.77
N LEU A 121 -0.19 6.56 24.75
CA LEU A 121 -0.02 6.21 23.36
C LEU A 121 1.09 7.08 22.75
N ILE A 122 2.13 6.47 22.23
CA ILE A 122 3.31 7.13 21.66
C ILE A 122 3.48 6.72 20.21
N GLU A 123 3.71 7.69 19.33
CA GLU A 123 3.94 7.47 17.91
C GLU A 123 5.33 6.89 17.66
N SER A 124 5.41 5.95 16.73
CA SER A 124 6.62 5.32 16.21
C SER A 124 6.58 5.29 14.68
N GLU A 125 7.73 5.17 14.05
CA GLU A 125 7.86 5.20 12.58
C GLU A 125 7.18 4.02 11.88
N ASP A 126 7.17 2.82 12.52
CA ASP A 126 6.62 1.59 11.95
C ASP A 126 5.98 0.73 13.04
N THR A 127 4.98 -0.07 12.67
CA THR A 127 4.27 -0.97 13.62
C THR A 127 5.14 -2.09 14.14
N ALA A 128 5.99 -2.69 13.29
CA ALA A 128 6.85 -3.82 13.65
C ALA A 128 8.15 -3.38 14.34
N LEU A 129 8.62 -2.16 14.07
CA LEU A 129 9.87 -1.66 14.63
C LEU A 129 9.86 -1.62 16.16
N PHE A 130 8.76 -1.17 16.74
CA PHE A 130 8.66 -1.11 18.19
C PHE A 130 8.46 -2.50 18.80
N ALA A 131 7.74 -3.39 18.13
CA ALA A 131 7.64 -4.79 18.54
C ALA A 131 9.04 -5.45 18.59
N LYS A 132 9.87 -5.21 17.57
CA LYS A 132 11.27 -5.65 17.56
C LYS A 132 12.05 -5.06 18.74
N LYS A 133 11.93 -3.76 19.00
CA LYS A 133 12.62 -3.07 20.10
C LYS A 133 12.26 -3.66 21.48
N ILE A 134 10.97 -3.91 21.74
CA ILE A 134 10.53 -4.58 23.00
C ILE A 134 11.28 -5.89 23.19
N LYS A 135 11.41 -6.70 22.13
CA LYS A 135 12.12 -7.98 22.19
C LYS A 135 13.61 -7.81 22.44
N ASP A 136 14.25 -6.96 21.64
CA ASP A 136 15.72 -6.82 21.67
C ASP A 136 16.22 -6.22 22.99
N GLU A 137 15.48 -5.27 23.55
CA GLU A 137 15.85 -4.56 24.79
C GLU A 137 15.21 -5.16 26.06
N GLY A 138 14.31 -6.14 25.92
CA GLY A 138 13.65 -6.79 27.07
C GLY A 138 12.77 -5.83 27.87
N ILE A 139 12.03 -4.92 27.22
CA ILE A 139 11.32 -3.83 27.90
C ILE A 139 10.02 -4.33 28.50
N LEU A 140 9.87 -4.17 29.84
CA LEU A 140 8.65 -4.50 30.57
C LEU A 140 7.75 -3.27 30.75
N GLY A 141 6.43 -3.51 30.93
CA GLY A 141 5.43 -2.45 31.14
C GLY A 141 5.05 -1.67 29.87
N VAL A 142 5.59 -2.07 28.70
CA VAL A 142 5.27 -1.46 27.41
C VAL A 142 4.72 -2.50 26.44
N ALA A 143 3.88 -2.05 25.51
CA ALA A 143 3.33 -2.90 24.45
C ALA A 143 3.40 -2.23 23.09
N ALA A 144 3.37 -3.04 22.04
CA ALA A 144 3.27 -2.60 20.64
C ALA A 144 1.90 -2.93 20.05
N ILE A 145 1.47 -2.13 19.07
CA ILE A 145 0.37 -2.51 18.18
C ILE A 145 1.00 -2.90 16.85
N ALA A 146 0.89 -4.18 16.47
CA ALA A 146 1.49 -4.69 15.25
C ALA A 146 0.69 -5.85 14.64
N SER A 147 1.21 -6.42 13.55
CA SER A 147 0.67 -7.59 12.89
C SER A 147 0.86 -8.85 13.75
N LYS A 148 0.13 -9.92 13.43
CA LYS A 148 0.35 -11.23 14.07
C LYS A 148 1.75 -11.77 13.76
N ASP A 149 2.22 -11.61 12.53
CA ASP A 149 3.57 -12.03 12.13
C ASP A 149 4.67 -11.38 12.99
N ALA A 150 4.48 -10.12 13.39
CA ALA A 150 5.43 -9.47 14.30
C ALA A 150 5.49 -10.18 15.67
N SER A 151 4.35 -10.60 16.20
CA SER A 151 4.30 -11.38 17.46
C SER A 151 5.08 -12.70 17.32
N ASP A 152 4.85 -13.44 16.24
CA ASP A 152 5.51 -14.73 15.99
C ASP A 152 7.02 -14.56 15.77
N ILE A 153 7.44 -13.58 14.96
CA ILE A 153 8.84 -13.31 14.62
C ILE A 153 9.64 -12.85 15.85
N TYR A 154 9.05 -11.95 16.66
CA TYR A 154 9.74 -11.37 17.81
C TYR A 154 9.41 -12.08 19.13
N ASN A 155 8.67 -13.21 19.06
CA ASN A 155 8.29 -14.00 20.24
C ASN A 155 7.67 -13.14 21.35
N LEU A 156 6.68 -12.31 20.96
CA LEU A 156 5.88 -11.50 21.86
C LEU A 156 4.53 -12.16 22.12
N GLU A 157 3.98 -11.97 23.32
CA GLU A 157 2.65 -12.45 23.68
C GLU A 157 1.58 -11.43 23.23
N ILE A 158 0.54 -11.91 22.53
CA ILE A 158 -0.60 -11.08 22.16
C ILE A 158 -1.54 -10.98 23.37
N LEU A 159 -1.60 -9.80 23.97
CA LEU A 159 -2.54 -9.49 25.06
C LEU A 159 -3.98 -9.38 24.56
N LYS A 160 -4.17 -8.82 23.37
CA LYS A 160 -5.48 -8.67 22.74
C LYS A 160 -5.37 -8.66 21.23
N GLU A 161 -6.18 -9.49 20.57
CA GLU A 161 -6.24 -9.56 19.11
C GLU A 161 -7.21 -8.53 18.54
N SER A 162 -6.88 -8.02 17.34
CA SER A 162 -7.77 -7.24 16.49
C SER A 162 -8.42 -6.06 17.21
N ILE A 163 -7.63 -5.21 17.87
CA ILE A 163 -8.12 -4.10 18.69
C ILE A 163 -8.60 -2.88 17.89
N GLN A 164 -8.42 -2.86 16.56
CA GLN A 164 -8.90 -1.79 15.70
C GLN A 164 -10.44 -1.67 15.77
N THR A 165 -10.94 -0.43 15.71
CA THR A 165 -12.38 -0.12 15.78
C THR A 165 -13.14 -0.67 14.58
N ILE A 166 -12.64 -0.45 13.37
CA ILE A 166 -13.24 -0.92 12.12
C ILE A 166 -12.59 -2.24 11.75
N LYS A 167 -13.38 -3.32 11.75
CA LYS A 167 -12.86 -4.67 11.50
C LYS A 167 -12.61 -4.95 10.02
N ASN A 168 -13.40 -4.36 9.14
CA ASN A 168 -13.18 -4.45 7.69
C ASN A 168 -12.18 -3.36 7.28
N ASN A 169 -10.90 -3.64 7.53
CA ASN A 169 -9.77 -2.75 7.23
C ASN A 169 -8.86 -3.45 6.21
N LYS A 170 -9.01 -3.11 4.95
CA LYS A 170 -8.31 -3.76 3.85
C LYS A 170 -7.32 -2.79 3.21
N THR A 171 -6.07 -3.20 3.09
CA THR A 171 -5.03 -2.44 2.36
C THR A 171 -4.71 -3.15 1.06
N ARG A 172 -4.70 -2.39 -0.02
CA ARG A 172 -4.24 -2.81 -1.33
C ARG A 172 -2.77 -2.49 -1.47
N PHE A 173 -1.99 -3.50 -1.79
CA PHE A 173 -0.57 -3.41 -2.12
C PHE A 173 -0.40 -3.70 -3.62
N VAL A 174 0.58 -3.05 -4.22
CA VAL A 174 1.01 -3.32 -5.59
C VAL A 174 2.40 -3.92 -5.59
N ILE A 175 2.64 -4.78 -6.58
CA ILE A 175 3.95 -5.35 -6.86
C ILE A 175 4.57 -4.50 -7.95
N LEU A 176 5.78 -4.03 -7.70
CA LEU A 176 6.52 -3.14 -8.57
C LEU A 176 7.74 -3.84 -9.15
N GLU A 177 7.99 -3.58 -10.42
CA GLU A 177 9.18 -4.02 -11.16
C GLU A 177 9.72 -2.91 -12.06
N LYS A 178 10.98 -3.02 -12.45
CA LYS A 178 11.59 -2.10 -13.43
C LYS A 178 11.14 -2.38 -14.86
N LYS A 179 10.72 -3.61 -15.14
CA LYS A 179 10.32 -4.06 -16.48
C LYS A 179 8.85 -4.45 -16.50
N LYS A 180 8.21 -4.18 -17.62
CA LYS A 180 6.85 -4.63 -17.90
C LYS A 180 6.84 -6.15 -18.05
N THR A 181 5.85 -6.82 -17.46
CA THR A 181 5.56 -8.23 -17.75
C THR A 181 4.71 -8.34 -19.00
N ASN A 182 4.82 -9.50 -19.69
CA ASN A 182 4.01 -9.82 -20.87
C ASN A 182 2.97 -10.90 -20.57
N ASP A 183 2.57 -11.03 -19.31
CA ASP A 183 1.57 -12.00 -18.86
C ASP A 183 0.14 -11.58 -19.25
N GLU A 184 -0.81 -12.51 -19.16
CA GLU A 184 -2.23 -12.20 -19.28
C GLU A 184 -2.65 -11.16 -18.25
N PHE A 185 -3.47 -10.21 -18.64
CA PHE A 185 -3.93 -9.15 -17.78
C PHE A 185 -5.43 -8.84 -18.00
N ASN A 186 -6.11 -8.39 -16.96
CA ASN A 186 -7.52 -7.98 -16.98
C ASN A 186 -7.73 -6.67 -16.21
N LYS A 187 -6.64 -6.05 -15.74
CA LYS A 187 -6.62 -4.77 -15.05
C LYS A 187 -5.44 -3.93 -15.53
N ALA A 188 -5.65 -2.64 -15.63
CA ALA A 188 -4.60 -1.69 -15.94
C ALA A 188 -4.65 -0.49 -15.00
N ALA A 189 -3.46 -0.01 -14.62
CA ALA A 189 -3.26 1.27 -13.94
C ALA A 189 -2.72 2.27 -14.96
N LEU A 190 -3.42 3.38 -15.13
CA LEU A 190 -3.14 4.41 -16.14
C LEU A 190 -2.89 5.76 -15.47
N LYS A 191 -2.03 6.57 -16.09
CA LYS A 191 -1.89 8.00 -15.81
C LYS A 191 -2.17 8.79 -17.08
N PHE A 192 -2.92 9.89 -16.97
CA PHE A 192 -3.06 10.84 -18.06
C PHE A 192 -3.22 12.27 -17.55
N ILE A 193 -2.77 13.23 -18.37
CA ILE A 193 -2.96 14.66 -18.16
C ILE A 193 -3.84 15.17 -19.30
N LEU A 194 -4.90 15.90 -18.97
CA LEU A 194 -5.85 16.43 -19.94
C LEU A 194 -5.73 17.95 -20.09
N ASP A 195 -6.21 18.47 -21.21
CA ASP A 195 -6.46 19.90 -21.37
C ASP A 195 -7.40 20.39 -20.28
N HIS A 196 -7.09 21.54 -19.70
CA HIS A 196 -7.95 22.22 -18.72
C HIS A 196 -9.15 22.88 -19.39
N LYS A 197 -10.02 22.05 -20.01
CA LYS A 197 -11.25 22.47 -20.68
C LYS A 197 -12.46 21.83 -20.04
N ARG A 198 -13.60 22.54 -20.12
CA ARG A 198 -14.87 21.98 -19.64
C ARG A 198 -15.18 20.66 -20.36
N GLY A 199 -15.43 19.60 -19.59
CA GLY A 199 -15.85 18.30 -20.10
C GLY A 199 -14.70 17.36 -20.51
N SER A 200 -13.41 17.78 -20.49
CA SER A 200 -12.28 16.91 -20.92
C SER A 200 -12.26 15.58 -20.18
N LEU A 201 -12.36 15.61 -18.85
CA LEU A 201 -12.41 14.38 -18.04
C LEU A 201 -13.66 13.56 -18.34
N ALA A 202 -14.83 14.20 -18.42
CA ALA A 202 -16.08 13.50 -18.71
C ALA A 202 -16.03 12.78 -20.07
N SER A 203 -15.42 13.39 -21.08
CA SER A 203 -15.26 12.77 -22.40
C SER A 203 -14.39 11.50 -22.34
N VAL A 204 -13.30 11.53 -21.59
CA VAL A 204 -12.44 10.35 -21.40
C VAL A 204 -13.20 9.25 -20.65
N LEU A 205 -13.93 9.58 -19.58
CA LEU A 205 -14.71 8.59 -18.80
C LEU A 205 -15.85 7.97 -19.63
N ASN A 206 -16.57 8.78 -20.44
CA ASN A 206 -17.59 8.28 -21.35
C ASN A 206 -16.97 7.32 -22.39
N MET A 207 -15.86 7.69 -22.99
CA MET A 207 -15.16 6.84 -23.96
C MET A 207 -14.71 5.51 -23.33
N MET A 208 -14.21 5.52 -22.07
CA MET A 208 -13.87 4.28 -21.35
C MET A 208 -15.12 3.38 -21.20
N SER A 209 -16.26 3.96 -20.83
CA SER A 209 -17.54 3.25 -20.73
C SER A 209 -17.99 2.68 -22.09
N ASP A 210 -17.90 3.45 -23.17
CA ASP A 210 -18.26 3.02 -24.53
C ASP A 210 -17.35 1.87 -25.02
N CYS A 211 -16.10 1.80 -24.53
CA CYS A 211 -15.20 0.67 -24.73
C CYS A 211 -15.41 -0.49 -23.75
N SER A 212 -16.48 -0.47 -22.96
CA SER A 212 -16.79 -1.52 -21.95
C SER A 212 -15.67 -1.72 -20.92
N LEU A 213 -14.99 -0.65 -20.53
CA LEU A 213 -14.03 -0.65 -19.43
C LEU A 213 -14.73 -0.26 -18.13
N ASN A 214 -14.47 -0.99 -17.05
CA ASN A 214 -14.98 -0.66 -15.74
C ASN A 214 -13.93 0.15 -14.94
N LEU A 215 -14.27 1.38 -14.60
CA LEU A 215 -13.43 2.25 -13.78
C LEU A 215 -13.55 1.81 -12.31
N THR A 216 -12.47 1.29 -11.74
CA THR A 216 -12.44 0.85 -10.34
C THR A 216 -11.85 1.90 -9.40
N LYS A 217 -11.07 2.87 -9.94
CA LYS A 217 -10.46 3.94 -9.19
C LYS A 217 -10.17 5.14 -10.07
N ILE A 218 -10.31 6.33 -9.48
CA ILE A 218 -9.81 7.58 -10.05
C ILE A 218 -9.28 8.49 -8.94
N GLN A 219 -8.08 9.03 -9.16
CA GLN A 219 -7.45 10.01 -8.28
C GLN A 219 -6.79 11.10 -9.12
N SER A 220 -6.79 12.32 -8.64
CA SER A 220 -6.07 13.43 -9.27
C SER A 220 -4.96 13.95 -8.38
N LEU A 221 -3.80 14.21 -8.98
CA LEU A 221 -2.68 14.89 -8.34
C LEU A 221 -2.34 16.15 -9.11
N PRO A 222 -2.07 17.28 -8.44
CA PRO A 222 -1.60 18.47 -9.13
C PRO A 222 -0.22 18.22 -9.75
N VAL A 223 -0.03 18.71 -10.96
CA VAL A 223 1.29 18.70 -11.62
C VAL A 223 2.09 19.90 -11.08
N ILE A 224 3.08 19.62 -10.24
CA ILE A 224 3.83 20.66 -9.51
C ILE A 224 4.49 21.66 -10.49
N GLN A 225 5.05 21.17 -11.60
CA GLN A 225 5.75 21.99 -12.61
C GLN A 225 4.81 22.87 -13.44
N THR A 226 3.50 22.59 -13.41
CA THR A 226 2.52 23.34 -14.21
C THR A 226 1.28 23.61 -13.37
N PRO A 227 1.24 24.72 -12.61
CA PRO A 227 0.09 25.10 -11.78
C PRO A 227 -1.22 25.10 -12.56
N GLY A 228 -2.26 24.51 -11.98
CA GLY A 228 -3.59 24.39 -12.61
C GLY A 228 -3.76 23.14 -13.50
N LYS A 229 -2.71 22.36 -13.75
CA LYS A 229 -2.84 21.04 -14.38
C LYS A 229 -2.91 19.93 -13.35
N TYR A 230 -3.63 18.86 -13.69
CA TYR A 230 -3.80 17.66 -12.87
C TYR A 230 -3.46 16.42 -13.67
N ALA A 231 -2.67 15.54 -13.07
CA ALA A 231 -2.51 14.18 -13.54
C ALA A 231 -3.61 13.30 -12.90
N PHE A 232 -4.30 12.53 -13.72
CA PHE A 232 -5.31 11.57 -13.29
C PHE A 232 -4.69 10.17 -13.27
N PHE A 233 -4.79 9.53 -12.12
CA PHE A 233 -4.40 8.14 -11.91
C PHE A 233 -5.67 7.30 -11.87
N VAL A 234 -5.76 6.31 -12.73
CA VAL A 234 -7.00 5.56 -12.99
C VAL A 234 -6.70 4.08 -13.02
N ASP A 235 -7.48 3.30 -12.29
CA ASP A 235 -7.47 1.84 -12.42
C ASP A 235 -8.73 1.40 -13.15
N ILE A 236 -8.57 0.54 -14.13
CA ILE A 236 -9.65 -0.02 -14.94
C ILE A 236 -9.55 -1.54 -15.00
N THR A 237 -10.70 -2.20 -15.04
CA THR A 237 -10.83 -3.63 -15.32
C THR A 237 -11.59 -3.85 -16.61
N PHE A 238 -11.35 -4.96 -17.28
CA PHE A 238 -11.95 -5.30 -18.57
C PHE A 238 -11.94 -6.82 -18.82
N ASN A 239 -12.86 -7.26 -19.67
CA ASN A 239 -12.98 -8.65 -20.11
C ASN A 239 -12.42 -8.87 -21.54
N SER A 240 -12.14 -7.79 -22.28
CA SER A 240 -11.63 -7.83 -23.64
C SER A 240 -10.39 -6.97 -23.77
N GLU A 241 -9.28 -7.61 -24.10
CA GLU A 241 -8.02 -6.92 -24.37
C GLU A 241 -8.11 -6.02 -25.61
N ASP A 242 -8.90 -6.41 -26.63
CA ASP A 242 -9.13 -5.58 -27.82
C ASP A 242 -9.82 -4.28 -27.47
N ASN A 243 -10.85 -4.31 -26.60
CA ASN A 243 -11.54 -3.12 -26.11
C ASN A 243 -10.60 -2.21 -25.33
N TYR A 244 -9.77 -2.80 -24.47
CA TYR A 244 -8.75 -2.05 -23.73
C TYR A 244 -7.74 -1.40 -24.69
N ASN A 245 -7.21 -2.15 -25.65
CA ASN A 245 -6.24 -1.63 -26.62
C ASN A 245 -6.83 -0.53 -27.51
N LYS A 246 -8.11 -0.61 -27.84
CA LYS A 246 -8.85 0.45 -28.54
C LYS A 246 -8.94 1.70 -27.66
N ALA A 247 -9.39 1.57 -26.42
CA ALA A 247 -9.51 2.67 -25.47
C ALA A 247 -8.15 3.35 -25.22
N LYS A 248 -7.09 2.56 -25.03
CA LYS A 248 -5.72 3.04 -24.81
C LYS A 248 -5.26 3.98 -25.93
N LYS A 249 -5.51 3.62 -27.19
CA LYS A 249 -5.20 4.47 -28.36
C LYS A 249 -6.01 5.77 -28.37
N ILE A 250 -7.29 5.70 -27.97
CA ILE A 250 -8.15 6.89 -27.95
C ILE A 250 -7.74 7.82 -26.81
N ILE A 251 -7.42 7.28 -25.61
CA ILE A 251 -6.95 8.09 -24.48
C ILE A 251 -5.66 8.82 -24.85
N ASP A 252 -4.71 8.15 -25.51
CA ASP A 252 -3.45 8.74 -25.96
C ASP A 252 -3.68 9.93 -26.91
N LEU A 253 -4.68 9.85 -27.79
CA LEU A 253 -5.07 10.96 -28.67
C LEU A 253 -5.78 12.11 -27.95
N MET A 254 -6.49 11.84 -26.84
CA MET A 254 -7.24 12.83 -26.07
C MET A 254 -6.40 13.52 -24.99
N ALA A 255 -5.34 12.89 -24.54
CA ALA A 255 -4.49 13.36 -23.45
C ALA A 255 -3.31 14.21 -23.96
N GLN A 256 -2.84 15.14 -23.13
CA GLN A 256 -1.56 15.82 -23.34
C GLN A 256 -0.37 14.91 -23.00
N GLU A 257 -0.58 14.02 -22.02
CA GLU A 257 0.35 12.99 -21.60
C GLU A 257 -0.45 11.75 -21.24
N PHE A 258 0.00 10.58 -21.70
CA PHE A 258 -0.60 9.30 -21.36
C PHE A 258 0.50 8.29 -21.02
N LYS A 259 0.30 7.55 -19.94
CA LYS A 259 1.24 6.51 -19.49
C LYS A 259 0.48 5.33 -18.91
N VAL A 260 0.90 4.14 -19.29
CA VAL A 260 0.48 2.89 -18.65
C VAL A 260 1.45 2.61 -17.51
N LEU A 261 0.95 2.66 -16.27
CA LEU A 261 1.74 2.37 -15.07
C LEU A 261 1.82 0.87 -14.79
N GLY A 262 0.87 0.08 -15.30
CA GLY A 262 0.89 -1.37 -15.17
C GLY A 262 -0.29 -2.02 -15.87
N GLU A 263 -0.06 -3.23 -16.36
CA GLU A 263 -1.05 -4.15 -16.92
C GLU A 263 -0.82 -5.50 -16.24
N TYR A 264 -1.81 -6.01 -15.49
CA TYR A 264 -1.63 -7.18 -14.64
C TYR A 264 -2.96 -7.92 -14.41
N LYS A 265 -2.84 -9.15 -13.91
CA LYS A 265 -4.02 -9.96 -13.59
C LYS A 265 -4.47 -9.69 -12.17
N THR A 266 -5.73 -9.24 -12.01
CA THR A 266 -6.40 -9.18 -10.71
C THR A 266 -7.26 -10.41 -10.48
N LYS A 267 -7.36 -10.85 -9.23
CA LYS A 267 -8.29 -11.89 -8.77
C LYS A 267 -9.58 -11.29 -8.21
N GLU A 268 -9.59 -9.99 -7.93
CA GLU A 268 -10.75 -9.24 -7.43
C GLU A 268 -11.41 -8.51 -8.61
N LEU A 269 -12.48 -9.08 -9.13
CA LEU A 269 -13.39 -8.49 -10.13
C LEU A 269 -14.72 -8.13 -9.47
#